data_5142b71284ea8c966580f0ae8d6ade06
#
_entry.id   5142b71284ea8c966580f0ae8d6ade06
#
_cell.length_a   1.000
_cell.length_b   1.000
_cell.length_c   1.000
_cell.angle_alpha   90.00
_cell.angle_beta   90.00
_cell.angle_gamma   90.00
#
_symmetry.space_group_name_H-M   'P 1'
#
loop_
_entity.id
_entity.type
_entity.pdbx_description
1 polymer ?
#
loop_
_entity_poly.entity_id
_entity_poly.type
_entity_poly.pdbx_seq_one_letter_code
_entity_poly.pdbx_strand_id
1 'polypeptide(L)'
;MTGFVYRYLAEDHRRLEQLLDLATRDPCRIDASAFLEFRSGLLRHISMEEKILLPAARAAHGDKPLPLAAALRLDHGALAALLVLTPTTTTIKAIRTILEAHNPKEEGPEGIYSQCENLPGFNSGVILERLRNAQAVAMNDYIDSPIAVASARNAVVRAGYDSGMLNGL
;
A
#
# COMPACT_ATOMS: atom_id res chain seq x y z
N MET A 1 11.31 -21.24 3.07
CA MET A 1 11.75 -20.29 4.14
C MET A 1 11.38 -18.89 3.64
N THR A 2 10.72 -18.09 4.45
CA THR A 2 10.45 -16.68 4.13
C THR A 2 11.76 -15.91 4.08
N GLY A 3 12.00 -15.20 2.99
CA GLY A 3 13.24 -14.47 2.76
C GLY A 3 13.34 -13.15 3.56
N PHE A 4 14.44 -12.44 3.38
CA PHE A 4 14.71 -11.20 4.12
C PHE A 4 13.82 -10.03 3.66
N VAL A 5 13.58 -9.92 2.36
CA VAL A 5 12.72 -8.87 1.78
C VAL A 5 11.27 -9.09 2.22
N TYR A 6 10.78 -10.34 2.09
CA TYR A 6 9.46 -10.72 2.58
C TYR A 6 9.25 -10.29 4.05
N ARG A 7 10.16 -10.70 4.93
CA ARG A 7 10.03 -10.40 6.36
C ARG A 7 9.99 -8.90 6.63
N TYR A 8 10.86 -8.14 5.98
CA TYR A 8 10.94 -6.69 6.15
C TYR A 8 9.63 -5.99 5.75
N LEU A 9 9.06 -6.33 4.60
CA LEU A 9 7.82 -5.72 4.10
C LEU A 9 6.60 -6.19 4.91
N ALA A 10 6.53 -7.48 5.26
CA ALA A 10 5.46 -8.00 6.10
C ALA A 10 5.50 -7.45 7.54
N GLU A 11 6.67 -7.14 8.09
CA GLU A 11 6.80 -6.43 9.37
C GLU A 11 6.33 -4.98 9.26
N ASP A 12 6.57 -4.33 8.13
CA ASP A 12 6.06 -2.97 7.88
C ASP A 12 4.53 -2.95 7.76
N HIS A 13 3.90 -3.95 7.12
CA HIS A 13 2.42 -4.11 7.14
C HIS A 13 1.87 -4.18 8.56
N ARG A 14 2.46 -5.00 9.43
CA ARG A 14 2.03 -5.10 10.83
C ARG A 14 2.17 -3.78 11.58
N ARG A 15 3.24 -3.04 11.34
CA ARG A 15 3.43 -1.70 11.91
C ARG A 15 2.35 -0.73 11.42
N LEU A 16 2.03 -0.74 10.13
CA LEU A 16 0.99 0.10 9.54
C LEU A 16 -0.40 -0.24 10.08
N GLU A 17 -0.71 -1.52 10.22
CA GLU A 17 -1.97 -1.98 10.82
C GLU A 17 -2.10 -1.46 12.27
N GLN A 18 -1.05 -1.58 13.08
CA GLN A 18 -1.03 -1.05 14.45
C GLN A 18 -1.27 0.47 14.49
N LEU A 19 -0.68 1.23 13.57
CA LEU A 19 -0.91 2.68 13.48
C LEU A 19 -2.35 3.01 13.10
N LEU A 20 -2.94 2.26 12.16
CA LEU A 20 -4.33 2.45 11.76
C LEU A 20 -5.30 2.07 12.89
N ASP A 21 -4.99 1.02 13.66
CA ASP A 21 -5.75 0.63 14.85
C ASP A 21 -5.65 1.68 15.96
N LEU A 22 -4.46 2.23 16.16
CA LEU A 22 -4.27 3.33 17.11
C LEU A 22 -5.08 4.56 16.69
N ALA A 23 -5.05 4.92 15.40
CA ALA A 23 -5.78 6.05 14.85
C ALA A 23 -7.31 5.93 15.04
N THR A 24 -7.83 4.71 15.11
CA THR A 24 -9.27 4.41 15.17
C THR A 24 -9.71 3.77 16.50
N ARG A 25 -8.86 3.80 17.52
CA ARG A 25 -9.16 3.19 18.83
C ARG A 25 -10.39 3.80 19.51
N ASP A 26 -10.58 5.10 19.38
CA ASP A 26 -11.78 5.80 19.82
C ASP A 26 -12.81 5.80 18.68
N PRO A 27 -13.98 5.15 18.85
CA PRO A 27 -15.00 5.10 17.79
C PRO A 27 -15.62 6.47 17.45
N CYS A 28 -15.45 7.46 18.34
CA CYS A 28 -16.01 8.80 18.17
C CYS A 28 -15.01 9.80 17.57
N ARG A 29 -13.71 9.46 17.55
CA ARG A 29 -12.67 10.40 17.14
C ARG A 29 -11.48 9.69 16.50
N ILE A 30 -11.06 10.17 15.33
CA ILE A 30 -9.82 9.73 14.70
C ILE A 30 -8.63 10.44 15.38
N ASP A 31 -7.63 9.68 15.81
CA ASP A 31 -6.35 10.25 16.26
C ASP A 31 -5.56 10.73 15.02
N ALA A 32 -5.52 12.07 14.88
CA ALA A 32 -4.89 12.70 13.71
C ALA A 32 -3.37 12.44 13.63
N SER A 33 -2.69 12.33 14.78
CA SER A 33 -1.26 12.07 14.82
C SER A 33 -0.95 10.64 14.35
N ALA A 34 -1.64 9.66 14.91
CA ALA A 34 -1.48 8.25 14.53
C ALA A 34 -1.88 8.03 13.05
N PHE A 35 -2.95 8.69 12.57
CA PHE A 35 -3.32 8.60 11.16
C PHE A 35 -2.29 9.25 10.24
N LEU A 36 -1.69 10.37 10.64
CA LEU A 36 -0.63 11.02 9.86
C LEU A 36 0.62 10.12 9.74
N GLU A 37 1.00 9.44 10.81
CA GLU A 37 2.08 8.45 10.79
C GLU A 37 1.74 7.25 9.91
N PHE A 38 0.50 6.74 9.99
CA PHE A 38 0.01 5.70 9.09
C PHE A 38 0.07 6.15 7.62
N ARG A 39 -0.46 7.35 7.30
CA ARG A 39 -0.46 7.93 5.94
C ARG A 39 0.94 8.01 5.37
N SER A 40 1.88 8.59 6.12
CA SER A 40 3.28 8.70 5.72
C SER A 40 3.92 7.33 5.51
N GLY A 41 3.69 6.42 6.45
CA GLY A 41 4.20 5.06 6.40
C GLY A 41 3.68 4.28 5.19
N LEU A 42 2.38 4.31 4.92
CA LEU A 42 1.78 3.60 3.79
C LEU A 42 2.24 4.15 2.45
N LEU A 43 2.35 5.47 2.29
CA LEU A 43 2.89 6.06 1.07
C LEU A 43 4.36 5.68 0.84
N ARG A 44 5.17 5.63 1.92
CA ARG A 44 6.55 5.14 1.83
C ARG A 44 6.58 3.66 1.45
N HIS A 45 5.73 2.83 2.04
CA HIS A 45 5.61 1.41 1.76
C HIS A 45 5.30 1.17 0.27
N ILE A 46 4.23 1.77 -0.24
CA ILE A 46 3.86 1.73 -1.67
C ILE A 46 5.03 2.19 -2.56
N SER A 47 5.73 3.25 -2.16
CA SER A 47 6.89 3.74 -2.92
C SER A 47 8.04 2.74 -2.93
N MET A 48 8.29 2.01 -1.85
CA MET A 48 9.30 0.93 -1.78
C MET A 48 8.99 -0.16 -2.79
N GLU A 49 7.75 -0.56 -2.90
CA GLU A 49 7.32 -1.59 -3.82
C GLU A 49 7.35 -1.13 -5.27
N GLU A 50 6.74 0.00 -5.57
CA GLU A 50 6.66 0.51 -6.94
C GLU A 50 8.00 0.96 -7.53
N LYS A 51 8.92 1.46 -6.71
CA LYS A 51 10.19 2.03 -7.19
C LYS A 51 11.39 1.12 -6.96
N ILE A 52 11.31 0.14 -6.08
CA ILE A 52 12.45 -0.72 -5.74
C ILE A 52 12.13 -2.19 -6.01
N LEU A 53 11.10 -2.74 -5.36
CA LEU A 53 10.80 -4.18 -5.41
C LEU A 53 10.35 -4.63 -6.80
N LEU A 54 9.27 -4.05 -7.33
CA LEU A 54 8.68 -4.44 -8.60
C LEU A 54 9.60 -4.20 -9.79
N PRO A 55 10.36 -3.10 -9.89
CA PRO A 55 11.37 -2.93 -10.93
C PRO A 55 12.50 -3.95 -10.84
N ALA A 56 12.97 -4.28 -9.63
CA ALA A 56 14.01 -5.30 -9.45
C ALA A 56 13.52 -6.70 -9.84
N ALA A 57 12.29 -7.04 -9.44
CA ALA A 57 11.65 -8.29 -9.83
C ALA A 57 11.46 -8.39 -11.35
N ARG A 58 11.01 -7.31 -12.00
CA ARG A 58 10.87 -7.25 -13.45
C ARG A 58 12.21 -7.49 -14.16
N ALA A 59 13.27 -6.83 -13.70
CA ALA A 59 14.62 -7.02 -14.28
C ALA A 59 15.09 -8.48 -14.12
N ALA A 60 14.90 -9.08 -12.93
CA ALA A 60 15.24 -10.48 -12.68
C ALA A 60 14.35 -11.47 -13.45
N HIS A 61 13.14 -11.05 -13.87
CA HIS A 61 12.19 -11.86 -14.64
C HIS A 61 12.29 -11.64 -16.16
N GLY A 62 13.42 -11.15 -16.64
CA GLY A 62 13.67 -10.93 -18.07
C GLY A 62 12.84 -9.79 -18.67
N ASP A 63 12.73 -8.68 -17.95
CA ASP A 63 11.95 -7.49 -18.26
C ASP A 63 10.43 -7.70 -18.39
N LYS A 64 9.94 -8.82 -17.89
CA LYS A 64 8.51 -9.11 -17.83
C LYS A 64 7.96 -8.83 -16.43
N PRO A 65 6.81 -8.16 -16.32
CA PRO A 65 6.18 -7.99 -15.00
C PRO A 65 5.72 -9.33 -14.42
N LEU A 66 5.72 -9.42 -13.09
CA LEU A 66 5.08 -10.55 -12.41
C LEU A 66 3.54 -10.48 -12.57
N PRO A 67 2.83 -11.61 -12.57
CA PRO A 67 1.37 -11.65 -12.83
C PRO A 67 0.57 -10.74 -11.90
N LEU A 68 0.91 -10.67 -10.61
CA LEU A 68 0.19 -9.86 -9.63
C LEU A 68 0.51 -8.35 -9.70
N ALA A 69 1.60 -7.94 -10.36
CA ALA A 69 2.08 -6.56 -10.35
C ALA A 69 1.04 -5.55 -10.87
N ALA A 70 0.24 -5.91 -11.88
CA ALA A 70 -0.78 -5.03 -12.41
C ALA A 70 -1.93 -4.80 -11.43
N ALA A 71 -2.41 -5.85 -10.77
CA ALA A 71 -3.47 -5.76 -9.76
C ALA A 71 -3.00 -4.95 -8.54
N LEU A 72 -1.77 -5.19 -8.05
CA LEU A 72 -1.20 -4.44 -6.94
C LEU A 72 -1.10 -2.94 -7.24
N ARG A 73 -0.68 -2.56 -8.45
CA ARG A 73 -0.63 -1.15 -8.86
C ARG A 73 -1.99 -0.46 -8.84
N LEU A 74 -3.06 -1.17 -9.18
CA LEU A 74 -4.41 -0.63 -9.08
C LEU A 74 -4.82 -0.41 -7.62
N ASP A 75 -4.53 -1.36 -6.74
CA ASP A 75 -4.77 -1.22 -5.30
C ASP A 75 -3.96 -0.05 -4.72
N HIS A 76 -2.66 0.05 -5.05
CA HIS A 76 -1.80 1.17 -4.65
C HIS A 76 -2.35 2.53 -5.11
N GLY A 77 -2.85 2.60 -6.34
CA GLY A 77 -3.50 3.80 -6.88
C GLY A 77 -4.75 4.18 -6.11
N ALA A 78 -5.58 3.21 -5.73
CA ALA A 78 -6.79 3.43 -4.93
C ALA A 78 -6.43 3.89 -3.51
N LEU A 79 -5.48 3.22 -2.85
CA LEU A 79 -5.00 3.61 -1.53
C LEU A 79 -4.40 5.02 -1.53
N ALA A 80 -3.52 5.33 -2.48
CA ALA A 80 -2.90 6.65 -2.61
C ALA A 80 -3.95 7.75 -2.82
N ALA A 81 -4.98 7.49 -3.64
CA ALA A 81 -6.06 8.45 -3.89
C ALA A 81 -6.93 8.69 -2.64
N LEU A 82 -7.22 7.64 -1.86
CA LEU A 82 -7.93 7.77 -0.58
C LEU A 82 -7.13 8.55 0.46
N LEU A 83 -5.80 8.40 0.47
CA LEU A 83 -4.91 9.11 1.39
C LEU A 83 -4.75 10.61 1.07
N VAL A 84 -5.24 11.08 -0.07
CA VAL A 84 -5.33 12.52 -0.39
C VAL A 84 -6.47 13.19 0.37
N LEU A 85 -7.54 12.44 0.69
CA LEU A 85 -8.74 12.96 1.35
C LEU A 85 -8.53 13.08 2.86
N THR A 86 -9.23 14.02 3.49
CA THR A 86 -9.32 14.09 4.95
C THR A 86 -9.84 12.75 5.50
N PRO A 87 -9.20 12.20 6.54
CA PRO A 87 -9.63 10.94 7.12
C PRO A 87 -11.02 11.06 7.75
N THR A 88 -11.92 10.23 7.28
CA THR A 88 -13.26 10.02 7.84
C THR A 88 -13.44 8.54 8.14
N THR A 89 -14.45 8.18 8.91
CA THR A 89 -14.80 6.76 9.13
C THR A 89 -15.01 6.04 7.79
N THR A 90 -15.60 6.70 6.80
CA THR A 90 -15.84 6.15 5.46
C THR A 90 -14.53 5.89 4.72
N THR A 91 -13.61 6.87 4.65
CA THR A 91 -12.31 6.72 3.97
C THR A 91 -11.46 5.65 4.64
N ILE A 92 -11.43 5.60 5.97
CA ILE A 92 -10.66 4.61 6.73
C ILE A 92 -11.22 3.20 6.51
N LYS A 93 -12.54 3.03 6.51
CA LYS A 93 -13.17 1.74 6.22
C LYS A 93 -12.82 1.26 4.81
N ALA A 94 -12.83 2.17 3.82
CA ALA A 94 -12.43 1.86 2.45
C ALA A 94 -10.96 1.43 2.38
N ILE A 95 -10.06 2.15 3.04
CA ILE A 95 -8.63 1.79 3.14
C ILE A 95 -8.47 0.38 3.74
N ARG A 96 -9.14 0.07 4.86
CA ARG A 96 -9.08 -1.27 5.47
C ARG A 96 -9.54 -2.35 4.51
N THR A 97 -10.69 -2.15 3.87
CA THR A 97 -11.23 -3.13 2.90
C THR A 97 -10.25 -3.42 1.77
N ILE A 98 -9.56 -2.38 1.27
CA ILE A 98 -8.55 -2.58 0.23
C ILE A 98 -7.34 -3.33 0.78
N LEU A 99 -6.80 -2.94 1.95
CA LEU A 99 -5.64 -3.59 2.57
C LEU A 99 -5.92 -5.07 2.89
N GLU A 100 -7.12 -5.41 3.37
CA GLU A 100 -7.54 -6.79 3.63
C GLU A 100 -7.52 -7.67 2.38
N ALA A 101 -7.85 -7.11 1.21
CA ALA A 101 -7.81 -7.82 -0.07
C ALA A 101 -6.42 -7.77 -0.73
N HIS A 102 -5.61 -6.78 -0.40
CA HIS A 102 -4.32 -6.48 -0.98
C HIS A 102 -3.18 -7.29 -0.33
N ASN A 103 -3.06 -7.24 1.00
CA ASN A 103 -1.97 -7.87 1.73
C ASN A 103 -1.81 -9.38 1.42
N PRO A 104 -2.90 -10.17 1.25
CA PRO A 104 -2.75 -11.58 0.84
C PRO A 104 -2.13 -11.79 -0.56
N LYS A 105 -2.27 -10.82 -1.47
CA LYS A 105 -1.62 -10.88 -2.80
C LYS A 105 -0.11 -10.70 -2.68
N GLU A 106 0.35 -10.10 -1.61
CA GLU A 106 1.76 -9.84 -1.34
C GLU A 106 2.38 -10.89 -0.43
N GLU A 107 1.73 -11.18 0.69
CA GLU A 107 2.24 -12.08 1.73
C GLU A 107 1.75 -13.52 1.59
N GLY A 108 0.75 -13.81 0.76
CA GLY A 108 0.20 -15.16 0.61
C GLY A 108 1.24 -16.19 0.16
N PRO A 109 0.90 -17.49 0.20
CA PRO A 109 1.83 -18.57 -0.19
C PRO A 109 2.41 -18.39 -1.59
N GLU A 110 1.64 -17.82 -2.52
CA GLU A 110 2.05 -17.47 -3.88
C GLU A 110 2.08 -15.94 -4.07
N GLY A 111 2.24 -15.21 -2.98
CA GLY A 111 2.28 -13.75 -2.98
C GLY A 111 3.54 -13.20 -3.64
N ILE A 112 3.46 -11.92 -4.02
CA ILE A 112 4.51 -11.31 -4.84
C ILE A 112 5.87 -11.25 -4.13
N TYR A 113 5.92 -11.15 -2.81
CA TYR A 113 7.18 -11.12 -2.06
C TYR A 113 7.95 -12.42 -2.22
N SER A 114 7.25 -13.56 -2.06
CA SER A 114 7.86 -14.88 -2.27
C SER A 114 8.25 -15.10 -3.73
N GLN A 115 7.42 -14.65 -4.68
CA GLN A 115 7.75 -14.74 -6.10
C GLN A 115 9.03 -13.95 -6.43
N CYS A 116 9.17 -12.72 -5.92
CA CYS A 116 10.37 -11.89 -6.14
C CYS A 116 11.64 -12.60 -5.64
N GLU A 117 11.61 -13.12 -4.41
CA GLU A 117 12.79 -13.73 -3.79
C GLU A 117 13.17 -15.07 -4.43
N ASN A 118 12.25 -15.74 -5.11
CA ASN A 118 12.50 -16.98 -5.85
C ASN A 118 13.02 -16.77 -7.29
N LEU A 119 13.06 -15.53 -7.78
CA LEU A 119 13.55 -15.24 -9.13
C LEU A 119 15.07 -15.46 -9.23
N PRO A 120 15.55 -16.17 -10.24
CA PRO A 120 16.98 -16.24 -10.53
C PRO A 120 17.55 -14.83 -10.75
N GLY A 121 18.61 -14.49 -10.02
CA GLY A 121 19.25 -13.18 -10.14
C GLY A 121 18.61 -12.05 -9.28
N PHE A 122 17.55 -12.32 -8.55
CA PHE A 122 17.02 -11.36 -7.57
C PHE A 122 17.95 -11.31 -6.34
N ASN A 123 18.68 -10.21 -6.17
CA ASN A 123 19.61 -10.05 -5.06
C ASN A 123 18.89 -9.48 -3.83
N SER A 124 18.34 -10.37 -2.99
CA SER A 124 17.57 -9.96 -1.79
C SER A 124 18.38 -9.07 -0.84
N GLY A 125 19.71 -9.26 -0.72
CA GLY A 125 20.55 -8.41 0.15
C GLY A 125 20.63 -6.98 -0.33
N VAL A 126 20.90 -6.77 -1.62
CA VAL A 126 20.95 -5.43 -2.23
C VAL A 126 19.58 -4.77 -2.20
N ILE A 127 18.53 -5.52 -2.48
CA ILE A 127 17.17 -4.98 -2.47
C ILE A 127 16.75 -4.58 -1.06
N LEU A 128 17.01 -5.41 -0.05
CA LEU A 128 16.73 -5.09 1.34
C LEU A 128 17.42 -3.82 1.80
N GLU A 129 18.70 -3.63 1.44
CA GLU A 129 19.41 -2.40 1.76
C GLU A 129 18.77 -1.17 1.12
N ARG A 130 18.37 -1.24 -0.14
CA ARG A 130 17.64 -0.17 -0.83
C ARG A 130 16.30 0.14 -0.18
N LEU A 131 15.53 -0.88 0.23
CA LEU A 131 14.25 -0.72 0.92
C LEU A 131 14.44 0.00 2.28
N ARG A 132 15.46 -0.40 3.05
CA ARG A 132 15.78 0.25 4.33
C ARG A 132 16.14 1.74 4.18
N ASN A 133 16.83 2.08 3.09
CA ASN A 133 17.27 3.45 2.78
C ASN A 133 16.21 4.26 2.00
N ALA A 134 15.02 3.70 1.73
CA ALA A 134 13.97 4.41 1.04
C ALA A 134 13.50 5.62 1.84
N GLN A 135 13.46 6.77 1.18
CA GLN A 135 13.05 8.03 1.79
C GLN A 135 11.53 8.10 1.96
N ALA A 136 11.10 8.91 2.92
CA ALA A 136 9.69 9.26 3.05
C ALA A 136 9.19 9.97 1.78
N VAL A 137 7.92 9.75 1.44
CA VAL A 137 7.26 10.44 0.34
C VAL A 137 6.77 11.80 0.84
N ALA A 138 7.04 12.85 0.08
CA ALA A 138 6.49 14.17 0.38
C ALA A 138 4.95 14.13 0.34
N MET A 139 4.33 14.68 1.37
CA MET A 139 2.87 14.73 1.49
C MET A 139 2.38 16.18 1.37
N ASN A 140 1.33 16.37 0.60
CA ASN A 140 0.57 17.62 0.59
C ASN A 140 -0.52 17.60 1.67
N ASP A 141 -1.10 18.76 1.93
CA ASP A 141 -2.31 18.87 2.75
C ASP A 141 -3.45 18.05 2.16
N TYR A 142 -4.44 17.73 2.99
CA TYR A 142 -5.63 17.04 2.52
C TYR A 142 -6.44 17.90 1.54
N ILE A 143 -7.05 17.24 0.57
CA ILE A 143 -7.82 17.90 -0.50
C ILE A 143 -9.17 17.20 -0.62
N ASP A 144 -10.26 17.87 -0.21
CA ASP A 144 -11.63 17.34 -0.27
C ASP A 144 -12.47 17.97 -1.38
N SER A 145 -11.83 18.46 -2.44
CA SER A 145 -12.56 18.99 -3.59
C SER A 145 -13.40 17.91 -4.28
N PRO A 146 -14.53 18.27 -4.93
CA PRO A 146 -15.33 17.30 -5.69
C PRO A 146 -14.50 16.50 -6.72
N ILE A 147 -13.47 17.12 -7.29
CA ILE A 147 -12.55 16.45 -8.23
C ILE A 147 -11.71 15.41 -7.51
N ALA A 148 -11.17 15.71 -6.33
CA ALA A 148 -10.38 14.78 -5.55
C ALA A 148 -11.20 13.55 -5.10
N VAL A 149 -12.42 13.80 -4.61
CA VAL A 149 -13.38 12.74 -4.24
C VAL A 149 -13.74 11.86 -5.45
N ALA A 150 -14.06 12.49 -6.59
CA ALA A 150 -14.34 11.74 -7.83
C ALA A 150 -13.14 10.93 -8.31
N SER A 151 -11.93 11.47 -8.19
CA SER A 151 -10.69 10.77 -8.54
C SER A 151 -10.44 9.55 -7.65
N ALA A 152 -10.65 9.68 -6.34
CA ALA A 152 -10.56 8.57 -5.39
C ALA A 152 -11.60 7.49 -5.70
N ARG A 153 -12.85 7.87 -5.96
CA ARG A 153 -13.93 6.95 -6.36
C ARG A 153 -13.57 6.19 -7.64
N ASN A 154 -13.08 6.87 -8.65
CA ASN A 154 -12.66 6.25 -9.91
C ASN A 154 -11.47 5.30 -9.73
N ALA A 155 -10.52 5.64 -8.85
CA ALA A 155 -9.38 4.77 -8.56
C ALA A 155 -9.83 3.47 -7.85
N VAL A 156 -10.74 3.58 -6.88
CA VAL A 156 -11.34 2.43 -6.18
C VAL A 156 -12.07 1.50 -7.16
N VAL A 157 -12.90 2.06 -8.06
CA VAL A 157 -13.62 1.29 -9.07
C VAL A 157 -12.66 0.60 -10.05
N ARG A 158 -11.62 1.29 -10.50
CA ARG A 158 -10.59 0.69 -11.39
C ARG A 158 -9.84 -0.46 -10.73
N ALA A 159 -9.66 -0.41 -9.42
CA ALA A 159 -9.06 -1.51 -8.66
C ALA A 159 -10.03 -2.67 -8.42
N GLY A 160 -11.28 -2.57 -8.87
CA GLY A 160 -12.28 -3.63 -8.80
C GLY A 160 -13.13 -3.63 -7.53
N TYR A 161 -13.08 -2.56 -6.73
CA TYR A 161 -13.90 -2.43 -5.52
C TYR A 161 -15.22 -1.69 -5.80
N ASP A 162 -16.20 -1.94 -4.94
CA ASP A 162 -17.52 -1.27 -5.04
C ASP A 162 -17.40 0.22 -4.69
N SER A 163 -17.88 1.09 -5.59
CA SER A 163 -17.96 2.53 -5.33
C SER A 163 -18.85 2.89 -4.14
N GLY A 164 -19.81 2.04 -3.79
CA GLY A 164 -20.68 2.20 -2.64
C GLY A 164 -19.97 2.29 -1.29
N MET A 165 -18.73 1.77 -1.20
CA MET A 165 -17.88 1.92 -0.01
C MET A 165 -17.51 3.38 0.30
N LEU A 166 -17.69 4.29 -0.64
CA LEU A 166 -17.45 5.74 -0.53
C LEU A 166 -18.72 6.57 -0.46
N ASN A 167 -19.87 5.96 -0.17
CA ASN A 167 -21.11 6.70 0.03
C ASN A 167 -21.00 7.56 1.29
N GLY A 168 -21.34 8.85 1.14
CA GLY A 168 -21.25 9.82 2.22
C GLY A 168 -19.98 10.69 2.20
N LEU A 169 -19.14 10.60 1.14
CA LEU A 169 -18.05 11.52 0.85
C LEU A 169 -18.51 12.60 -0.12
#